data_227651cd27655421209887aa654f41b9
#
_entry.id   227651cd27655421209887aa654f41b9
#
_cell.length_a   1.000
_cell.length_b   1.000
_cell.length_c   1.000
_cell.angle_alpha   90.00
_cell.angle_beta   90.00
_cell.angle_gamma   90.00
#
_symmetry.space_group_name_H-M   'P 1'
#
loop_
_entity.id
_entity.type
_entity.pdbx_description
1 polymer ?
#
loop_
_entity_poly.entity_id
_entity_poly.type
_entity_poly.pdbx_seq_one_letter_code
_entity_poly.pdbx_strand_id
1 'polypeptide(L)'
;RDCVRLDGFNFGNSPSEYTRDRVENQTIALTTTNGTRALMACLDAEQILIAAFANFTTVVNAIAGHARVNIICAGTNGEITLEDTLLAGALAAGRNASQQNDQALLAIELWRQCKQSDDLNQNIFKKLLVSQGGKNLQQAGMVSDIKLCAQLNTHSILPKLSSHSKIIQL
;
A
#
# COMPACT_ATOMS: atom_id res chain seq x y z
N ARG A 1 11.17 0.26 14.25
CA ARG A 1 10.19 -0.73 14.74
C ARG A 1 9.29 0.03 15.70
N ASP A 2 8.15 -0.46 16.06
CA ASP A 2 7.22 0.16 17.02
C ASP A 2 6.76 1.59 16.65
N CYS A 3 6.67 1.90 15.35
CA CYS A 3 6.30 3.22 14.81
C CYS A 3 7.25 4.37 15.21
N VAL A 4 8.43 4.06 15.75
CA VAL A 4 9.42 5.07 16.16
C VAL A 4 10.45 5.28 15.06
N ARG A 5 10.79 6.55 14.80
CA ARG A 5 11.88 6.90 13.88
C ARG A 5 13.21 6.33 14.40
N LEU A 6 13.97 5.73 13.48
CA LEU A 6 15.30 5.21 13.79
C LEU A 6 16.31 6.34 14.03
N ASP A 7 17.26 6.13 14.94
CA ASP A 7 18.34 7.08 15.16
C ASP A 7 19.16 7.31 13.88
N GLY A 8 19.48 8.57 13.62
CA GLY A 8 20.20 8.97 12.41
C GLY A 8 19.32 9.18 11.16
N PHE A 9 18.03 8.85 11.21
CA PHE A 9 17.11 9.11 10.11
C PHE A 9 16.43 10.48 10.23
N ASN A 10 16.24 11.16 9.08
CA ASN A 10 15.58 12.47 9.02
C ASN A 10 14.07 12.38 9.23
N PHE A 11 13.46 11.25 8.84
CA PHE A 11 12.02 11.00 8.86
C PHE A 11 11.69 9.66 9.49
N GLY A 12 10.50 9.56 10.07
CA GLY A 12 9.85 8.31 10.42
C GLY A 12 9.06 7.71 9.26
N ASN A 13 8.10 6.84 9.58
CA ASN A 13 7.23 6.21 8.59
C ASN A 13 5.87 6.94 8.43
N SER A 14 5.62 7.98 9.21
CA SER A 14 4.39 8.76 9.09
C SER A 14 4.36 9.52 7.77
N PRO A 15 3.33 9.34 6.91
CA PRO A 15 3.23 10.08 5.67
C PRO A 15 3.11 11.59 5.90
N SER A 16 2.64 12.03 7.05
CA SER A 16 2.54 13.46 7.42
C SER A 16 3.88 14.15 7.58
N GLU A 17 4.99 13.41 7.77
CA GLU A 17 6.32 13.98 7.85
C GLU A 17 6.89 14.40 6.48
N TYR A 18 6.34 13.86 5.38
CA TYR A 18 6.85 14.04 4.02
C TYR A 18 6.12 15.19 3.32
N THR A 19 6.21 16.40 3.89
CA THR A 19 5.61 17.60 3.31
C THR A 19 6.43 18.09 2.12
N ARG A 20 5.78 18.80 1.19
CA ARG A 20 6.41 19.26 -0.06
C ARG A 20 7.68 20.06 0.19
N ASP A 21 7.67 20.99 1.13
CA ASP A 21 8.80 21.84 1.50
C ASP A 21 10.01 21.07 2.04
N ARG A 22 9.76 19.86 2.61
CA ARG A 22 10.82 19.01 3.16
C ARG A 22 11.40 18.00 2.15
N VAL A 23 10.63 17.61 1.13
CA VAL A 23 11.01 16.49 0.24
C VAL A 23 11.13 16.91 -1.24
N GLU A 24 10.67 18.09 -1.63
CA GLU A 24 10.74 18.54 -3.02
C GLU A 24 12.18 18.59 -3.51
N ASN A 25 12.43 17.97 -4.68
CA ASN A 25 13.76 17.85 -5.29
C ASN A 25 14.80 17.11 -4.42
N GLN A 26 14.37 16.31 -3.44
CA GLN A 26 15.27 15.51 -2.62
C GLN A 26 15.29 14.04 -3.06
N THR A 27 16.44 13.40 -2.91
CA THR A 27 16.56 11.94 -2.95
C THR A 27 16.37 11.40 -1.55
N ILE A 28 15.42 10.49 -1.37
CA ILE A 28 15.08 9.91 -0.07
C ILE A 28 15.54 8.45 -0.03
N ALA A 29 16.36 8.11 0.96
CA ALA A 29 16.65 6.71 1.27
C ALA A 29 15.59 6.16 2.24
N LEU A 30 14.89 5.11 1.81
CA LEU A 30 13.77 4.53 2.54
C LEU A 30 14.09 3.10 2.96
N THR A 31 13.81 2.77 4.22
CA THR A 31 13.87 1.39 4.71
C THR A 31 12.64 1.06 5.53
N THR A 32 12.12 -0.15 5.35
CA THR A 32 10.98 -0.67 6.11
C THR A 32 11.24 -2.13 6.49
N THR A 33 10.59 -2.62 7.54
CA THR A 33 10.78 -4.01 7.99
C THR A 33 10.23 -5.01 6.97
N ASN A 34 9.05 -4.78 6.43
CA ASN A 34 8.32 -5.74 5.59
C ASN A 34 8.31 -5.31 4.11
N GLY A 35 7.99 -4.06 3.80
CA GLY A 35 7.88 -3.55 2.43
C GLY A 35 9.16 -3.70 1.62
N THR A 36 10.33 -3.38 2.22
CA THR A 36 11.62 -3.55 1.54
C THR A 36 11.88 -5.02 1.18
N ARG A 37 11.53 -5.97 2.07
CA ARG A 37 11.67 -7.42 1.79
C ARG A 37 10.77 -7.85 0.64
N ALA A 38 9.51 -7.38 0.63
CA ALA A 38 8.56 -7.68 -0.45
C ALA A 38 9.06 -7.15 -1.80
N LEU A 39 9.56 -5.91 -1.85
CA LEU A 39 10.14 -5.32 -3.05
C LEU A 39 11.36 -6.10 -3.57
N MET A 40 12.26 -6.50 -2.67
CA MET A 40 13.44 -7.29 -3.05
C MET A 40 13.08 -8.68 -3.58
N ALA A 41 11.99 -9.29 -3.13
CA ALA A 41 11.50 -10.56 -3.64
C ALA A 41 10.85 -10.46 -5.04
N CYS A 42 10.60 -9.25 -5.53
CA CYS A 42 9.95 -9.01 -6.83
C CYS A 42 10.93 -8.60 -7.95
N LEU A 43 12.25 -8.55 -7.69
CA LEU A 43 13.23 -7.97 -8.64
C LEU A 43 13.31 -8.68 -9.99
N ASP A 44 12.86 -9.93 -10.10
CA ASP A 44 12.78 -10.68 -11.36
C ASP A 44 11.53 -10.35 -12.19
N ALA A 45 10.62 -9.52 -11.69
CA ALA A 45 9.44 -9.09 -12.43
C ALA A 45 9.82 -8.08 -13.51
N GLU A 46 9.14 -8.16 -14.66
CA GLU A 46 9.31 -7.22 -15.78
C GLU A 46 9.02 -5.78 -15.36
N GLN A 47 8.00 -5.59 -14.52
CA GLN A 47 7.60 -4.30 -13.98
C GLN A 47 7.18 -4.44 -12.52
N ILE A 48 7.62 -3.52 -11.68
CA ILE A 48 7.23 -3.46 -10.27
C ILE A 48 6.59 -2.10 -9.99
N LEU A 49 5.32 -2.13 -9.60
CA LEU A 49 4.52 -0.96 -9.26
C LEU A 49 4.25 -0.92 -7.76
N ILE A 50 4.20 0.27 -7.19
CA ILE A 50 3.85 0.46 -5.78
C ILE A 50 2.45 1.03 -5.69
N ALA A 51 1.59 0.31 -4.96
CA ALA A 51 0.19 0.63 -4.79
C ALA A 51 -0.14 1.03 -3.35
N ALA A 52 -1.03 2.00 -3.24
CA ALA A 52 -1.71 2.41 -2.02
C ALA A 52 -3.16 2.78 -2.35
N PHE A 53 -4.04 2.93 -1.35
CA PHE A 53 -5.37 3.50 -1.60
C PHE A 53 -5.27 4.89 -2.25
N ALA A 54 -4.24 5.66 -1.90
CA ALA A 54 -3.99 7.00 -2.42
C ALA A 54 -3.82 7.07 -3.94
N ASN A 55 -3.32 6.02 -4.61
CA ASN A 55 -3.13 5.97 -6.05
C ASN A 55 -3.88 4.82 -6.74
N PHE A 56 -4.93 4.32 -6.10
CA PHE A 56 -5.68 3.13 -6.48
C PHE A 56 -6.08 3.11 -7.97
N THR A 57 -6.79 4.13 -8.45
CA THR A 57 -7.27 4.17 -9.85
C THR A 57 -6.12 4.21 -10.85
N THR A 58 -5.05 4.94 -10.55
CA THR A 58 -3.86 5.01 -11.41
C THR A 58 -3.21 3.64 -11.57
N VAL A 59 -3.08 2.88 -10.48
CA VAL A 59 -2.53 1.52 -10.52
C VAL A 59 -3.46 0.57 -11.26
N VAL A 60 -4.77 0.59 -11.00
CA VAL A 60 -5.76 -0.25 -11.71
C VAL A 60 -5.67 -0.03 -13.22
N ASN A 61 -5.64 1.22 -13.67
CA ASN A 61 -5.51 1.56 -15.10
C ASN A 61 -4.19 1.04 -15.70
N ALA A 62 -3.10 1.16 -14.95
CA ALA A 62 -1.79 0.69 -15.41
C ALA A 62 -1.73 -0.83 -15.58
N ILE A 63 -2.41 -1.60 -14.72
CA ILE A 63 -2.37 -3.07 -14.77
C ILE A 63 -3.46 -3.70 -15.65
N ALA A 64 -4.41 -2.93 -16.17
CA ALA A 64 -5.57 -3.44 -16.91
C ALA A 64 -5.20 -4.24 -18.16
N GLY A 65 -4.18 -3.82 -18.90
CA GLY A 65 -3.74 -4.46 -20.17
C GLY A 65 -2.74 -5.60 -20.00
N HIS A 66 -2.26 -5.87 -18.79
CA HIS A 66 -1.25 -6.92 -18.58
C HIS A 66 -1.87 -8.32 -18.51
N ALA A 67 -1.28 -9.29 -19.24
CA ALA A 67 -1.75 -10.67 -19.26
C ALA A 67 -1.68 -11.33 -17.87
N ARG A 68 -0.60 -11.06 -17.12
CA ARG A 68 -0.39 -11.59 -15.77
C ARG A 68 -0.01 -10.47 -14.81
N VAL A 69 -0.68 -10.41 -13.66
CA VAL A 69 -0.39 -9.49 -12.56
C VAL A 69 -0.32 -10.29 -11.27
N ASN A 70 0.77 -10.14 -10.54
CA ASN A 70 0.92 -10.65 -9.19
C ASN A 70 0.78 -9.47 -8.22
N ILE A 71 -0.14 -9.54 -7.29
CA ILE A 71 -0.30 -8.56 -6.22
C ILE A 71 0.37 -9.12 -4.97
N ILE A 72 1.43 -8.45 -4.53
CA ILE A 72 2.25 -8.91 -3.39
C ILE A 72 1.92 -8.05 -2.17
N CYS A 73 1.41 -8.70 -1.15
CA CYS A 73 1.20 -8.10 0.17
C CYS A 73 2.49 -8.21 0.99
N ALA A 74 2.93 -7.11 1.60
CA ALA A 74 4.14 -7.10 2.41
C ALA A 74 3.98 -7.86 3.74
N GLY A 75 2.76 -7.87 4.27
CA GLY A 75 2.44 -8.48 5.56
C GLY A 75 3.13 -7.81 6.73
N THR A 76 3.02 -8.42 7.89
CA THR A 76 3.75 -8.02 9.10
C THR A 76 4.34 -9.24 9.76
N ASN A 77 5.67 -9.29 9.89
CA ASN A 77 6.41 -10.42 10.48
C ASN A 77 6.14 -11.78 9.82
N GLY A 78 5.81 -11.80 8.52
CA GLY A 78 5.47 -13.00 7.77
C GLY A 78 4.00 -13.40 7.84
N GLU A 79 3.18 -12.65 8.57
CA GLU A 79 1.75 -12.90 8.71
C GLU A 79 0.93 -12.09 7.69
N ILE A 80 -0.22 -12.63 7.32
CA ILE A 80 -1.21 -11.93 6.48
C ILE A 80 -1.80 -10.77 7.28
N THR A 81 -1.88 -9.60 6.66
CA THR A 81 -2.48 -8.41 7.28
C THR A 81 -3.76 -7.99 6.57
N LEU A 82 -4.69 -7.45 7.35
CA LEU A 82 -6.00 -7.04 6.86
C LEU A 82 -5.90 -5.86 5.89
N GLU A 83 -5.05 -4.88 6.18
CA GLU A 83 -4.82 -3.69 5.35
C GLU A 83 -4.30 -4.04 3.97
N ASP A 84 -3.28 -4.90 3.89
CA ASP A 84 -2.70 -5.35 2.62
C ASP A 84 -3.72 -6.15 1.81
N THR A 85 -4.42 -7.08 2.47
CA THR A 85 -5.44 -7.91 1.83
C THR A 85 -6.59 -7.08 1.29
N LEU A 86 -7.01 -6.03 2.02
CA LEU A 86 -8.08 -5.13 1.59
C LEU A 86 -7.70 -4.37 0.31
N LEU A 87 -6.48 -3.81 0.25
CA LEU A 87 -6.00 -3.13 -0.95
C LEU A 87 -5.79 -4.12 -2.10
N ALA A 88 -5.24 -5.30 -1.84
CA ALA A 88 -5.08 -6.35 -2.85
C ALA A 88 -6.44 -6.74 -3.47
N GLY A 89 -7.47 -6.88 -2.65
CA GLY A 89 -8.84 -7.15 -3.10
C GLY A 89 -9.43 -6.02 -3.93
N ALA A 90 -9.15 -4.77 -3.56
CA ALA A 90 -9.55 -3.59 -4.34
C ALA A 90 -8.92 -3.61 -5.74
N LEU A 91 -7.61 -3.83 -5.82
CA LEU A 91 -6.85 -3.87 -7.08
C LEU A 91 -7.30 -5.03 -7.98
N ALA A 92 -7.45 -6.24 -7.40
CA ALA A 92 -7.90 -7.42 -8.14
C ALA A 92 -9.33 -7.25 -8.68
N ALA A 93 -10.24 -6.69 -7.88
CA ALA A 93 -11.60 -6.36 -8.31
C ALA A 93 -11.62 -5.27 -9.39
N GLY A 94 -10.78 -4.23 -9.25
CA GLY A 94 -10.69 -3.14 -10.22
C GLY A 94 -10.14 -3.59 -11.57
N ARG A 95 -9.15 -4.49 -11.59
CA ARG A 95 -8.62 -5.10 -12.81
C ARG A 95 -9.63 -5.99 -13.52
N ASN A 96 -10.54 -6.64 -12.78
CA ASN A 96 -11.59 -7.51 -13.31
C ASN A 96 -11.07 -8.60 -14.27
N ALA A 97 -10.02 -9.31 -13.88
CA ALA A 97 -9.45 -10.38 -14.70
C ALA A 97 -10.39 -11.59 -14.82
N SER A 98 -10.36 -12.27 -15.97
CA SER A 98 -11.16 -13.48 -16.22
C SER A 98 -10.69 -14.68 -15.39
N GLN A 99 -9.43 -14.72 -14.99
CA GLN A 99 -8.86 -15.76 -14.14
C GLN A 99 -8.24 -15.15 -12.89
N GLN A 100 -8.58 -15.71 -11.76
CA GLN A 100 -8.12 -15.27 -10.43
C GLN A 100 -7.90 -16.51 -9.57
N ASN A 101 -6.86 -16.49 -8.73
CA ASN A 101 -6.62 -17.55 -7.76
C ASN A 101 -7.49 -17.36 -6.50
N ASP A 102 -7.53 -18.36 -5.64
CA ASP A 102 -8.36 -18.35 -4.43
C ASP A 102 -8.01 -17.19 -3.50
N GLN A 103 -6.74 -16.84 -3.36
CA GLN A 103 -6.30 -15.72 -2.53
C GLN A 103 -6.86 -14.37 -3.05
N ALA A 104 -6.86 -14.18 -4.38
CA ALA A 104 -7.46 -13.00 -4.99
C ALA A 104 -8.99 -12.98 -4.78
N LEU A 105 -9.67 -14.12 -4.90
CA LEU A 105 -11.13 -14.22 -4.67
C LEU A 105 -11.48 -13.88 -3.22
N LEU A 106 -10.73 -14.40 -2.25
CA LEU A 106 -10.92 -14.06 -0.82
C LEU A 106 -10.70 -12.56 -0.55
N ALA A 107 -9.65 -12.00 -1.13
CA ALA A 107 -9.37 -10.56 -0.99
C ALA A 107 -10.46 -9.69 -1.64
N ILE A 108 -10.97 -10.08 -2.81
CA ILE A 108 -12.08 -9.40 -3.50
C ILE A 108 -13.34 -9.43 -2.65
N GLU A 109 -13.65 -10.55 -2.00
CA GLU A 109 -14.82 -10.65 -1.14
C GLU A 109 -14.70 -9.70 0.06
N LEU A 110 -13.52 -9.60 0.67
CA LEU A 110 -13.24 -8.62 1.73
C LEU A 110 -13.46 -7.19 1.24
N TRP A 111 -13.01 -6.87 0.04
CA TRP A 111 -13.21 -5.56 -0.58
C TRP A 111 -14.69 -5.28 -0.88
N ARG A 112 -15.43 -6.27 -1.40
CA ARG A 112 -16.87 -6.13 -1.66
C ARG A 112 -17.64 -5.78 -0.38
N GLN A 113 -17.34 -6.44 0.73
CA GLN A 113 -17.94 -6.10 2.03
C GLN A 113 -17.60 -4.68 2.47
N CYS A 114 -16.37 -4.21 2.21
CA CYS A 114 -15.98 -2.84 2.52
C CYS A 114 -16.78 -1.80 1.71
N LYS A 115 -17.18 -2.14 0.48
CA LYS A 115 -17.92 -1.26 -0.44
C LYS A 115 -19.43 -1.15 -0.15
N GLN A 116 -19.99 -1.86 0.80
CA GLN A 116 -21.45 -1.92 1.03
C GLN A 116 -22.05 -0.65 1.64
N SER A 117 -21.29 0.37 1.95
CA SER A 117 -21.77 1.60 2.56
C SER A 117 -21.42 2.83 1.69
N ASP A 118 -22.16 3.90 1.88
CA ASP A 118 -22.09 5.13 1.09
C ASP A 118 -20.77 5.90 1.24
N ASP A 119 -20.10 5.79 2.40
CA ASP A 119 -18.79 6.41 2.63
C ASP A 119 -17.67 5.36 2.61
N LEU A 120 -17.10 5.13 1.43
CA LEU A 120 -16.06 4.15 1.23
C LEU A 120 -14.77 4.49 1.99
N ASN A 121 -14.36 5.75 2.05
CA ASN A 121 -13.15 6.16 2.79
C ASN A 121 -13.30 5.88 4.29
N GLN A 122 -14.49 6.15 4.84
CA GLN A 122 -14.80 5.85 6.24
C GLN A 122 -14.79 4.34 6.51
N ASN A 123 -15.27 3.53 5.55
CA ASN A 123 -15.24 2.07 5.71
C ASN A 123 -13.83 1.51 5.64
N ILE A 124 -13.00 2.00 4.70
CA ILE A 124 -11.57 1.66 4.66
C ILE A 124 -10.94 2.02 6.00
N PHE A 125 -11.15 3.24 6.49
CA PHE A 125 -10.63 3.69 7.78
C PHE A 125 -11.02 2.75 8.93
N LYS A 126 -12.30 2.35 9.04
CA LYS A 126 -12.77 1.40 10.06
C LYS A 126 -12.08 0.04 9.94
N LYS A 127 -11.86 -0.46 8.72
CA LYS A 127 -11.14 -1.73 8.50
C LYS A 127 -9.66 -1.61 8.87
N LEU A 128 -9.02 -0.49 8.53
CA LEU A 128 -7.63 -0.24 8.92
C LEU A 128 -7.47 -0.13 10.44
N LEU A 129 -8.39 0.50 11.15
CA LEU A 129 -8.35 0.64 12.62
C LEU A 129 -8.32 -0.71 13.35
N VAL A 130 -9.00 -1.74 12.85
CA VAL A 130 -9.06 -3.05 13.52
C VAL A 130 -7.92 -3.98 13.09
N SER A 131 -7.14 -3.61 12.07
CA SER A 131 -5.98 -4.37 11.62
C SER A 131 -4.84 -4.33 12.65
N GLN A 132 -3.89 -5.25 12.52
CA GLN A 132 -2.72 -5.24 13.42
C GLN A 132 -1.89 -3.96 13.25
N GLY A 133 -1.68 -3.51 12.01
CA GLY A 133 -0.99 -2.25 11.73
C GLY A 133 -1.74 -1.05 12.32
N GLY A 134 -3.06 -1.02 12.18
CA GLY A 134 -3.90 0.03 12.75
C GLY A 134 -3.86 0.07 14.28
N LYS A 135 -3.87 -1.08 14.94
CA LYS A 135 -3.73 -1.17 16.41
C LYS A 135 -2.37 -0.64 16.89
N ASN A 136 -1.29 -0.97 16.17
CA ASN A 136 0.04 -0.46 16.49
C ASN A 136 0.11 1.07 16.35
N LEU A 137 -0.48 1.62 15.28
CA LEU A 137 -0.54 3.08 15.07
C LEU A 137 -1.41 3.78 16.12
N GLN A 138 -2.53 3.17 16.54
CA GLN A 138 -3.36 3.70 17.64
C GLN A 138 -2.56 3.77 18.95
N GLN A 139 -1.81 2.72 19.29
CA GLN A 139 -0.95 2.70 20.48
C GLN A 139 0.16 3.76 20.42
N ALA A 140 0.66 4.05 19.21
CA ALA A 140 1.64 5.11 18.98
C ALA A 140 1.04 6.53 18.89
N GLY A 141 -0.28 6.69 19.03
CA GLY A 141 -0.97 7.99 18.92
C GLY A 141 -1.10 8.51 17.47
N MET A 142 -0.90 7.67 16.46
CA MET A 142 -0.84 8.03 15.03
C MET A 142 -2.15 7.72 14.28
N VAL A 143 -3.31 7.93 14.89
CA VAL A 143 -4.62 7.66 14.26
C VAL A 143 -4.85 8.54 13.01
N SER A 144 -4.28 9.74 12.98
CA SER A 144 -4.31 10.64 11.82
C SER A 144 -3.71 10.00 10.57
N ASP A 145 -2.65 9.20 10.70
CA ASP A 145 -2.00 8.51 9.60
C ASP A 145 -2.91 7.43 9.01
N ILE A 146 -3.64 6.70 9.88
CA ILE A 146 -4.63 5.72 9.42
C ILE A 146 -5.72 6.41 8.59
N LYS A 147 -6.20 7.58 9.05
CA LYS A 147 -7.21 8.36 8.34
C LYS A 147 -6.68 8.86 6.98
N LEU A 148 -5.44 9.30 6.93
CA LEU A 148 -4.79 9.74 5.69
C LEU A 148 -4.61 8.57 4.72
N CYS A 149 -4.10 7.43 5.18
CA CYS A 149 -3.90 6.23 4.36
C CYS A 149 -5.22 5.58 3.87
N ALA A 150 -6.34 5.87 4.50
CA ALA A 150 -7.65 5.37 4.10
C ALA A 150 -8.28 6.15 2.93
N GLN A 151 -7.68 7.26 2.50
CA GLN A 151 -8.23 8.09 1.42
C GLN A 151 -7.91 7.49 0.05
N LEU A 152 -8.96 7.33 -0.77
CA LEU A 152 -8.81 6.84 -2.14
C LEU A 152 -8.42 7.98 -3.10
N ASN A 153 -7.49 7.68 -4.02
CA ASN A 153 -7.20 8.50 -5.18
C ASN A 153 -6.79 9.96 -4.87
N THR A 154 -6.08 10.16 -3.77
CA THR A 154 -5.52 11.48 -3.43
C THR A 154 -4.32 11.85 -4.30
N HIS A 155 -3.72 10.86 -4.97
CA HIS A 155 -2.57 11.04 -5.84
C HIS A 155 -2.75 10.30 -7.17
N SER A 156 -2.34 10.93 -8.28
CA SER A 156 -2.34 10.33 -9.62
C SER A 156 -0.96 9.84 -10.06
N ILE A 157 -0.07 9.55 -9.11
CA ILE A 157 1.29 9.06 -9.38
C ILE A 157 1.34 7.54 -9.47
N LEU A 158 2.29 7.02 -10.25
CA LEU A 158 2.53 5.59 -10.43
C LEU A 158 3.99 5.26 -10.09
N PRO A 159 4.35 5.08 -8.81
CA PRO A 159 5.71 4.80 -8.43
C PRO A 159 6.15 3.43 -8.97
N LYS A 160 7.31 3.41 -9.66
CA LYS A 160 7.89 2.22 -10.28
C LYS A 160 9.26 1.95 -9.69
N LEU A 161 9.50 0.70 -9.26
CA LEU A 161 10.82 0.29 -8.83
C LEU A 161 11.61 -0.21 -10.04
N SER A 162 12.80 0.40 -10.26
CA SER A 162 13.78 -0.14 -11.19
C SER A 162 14.50 -1.32 -10.54
N SER A 163 14.42 -2.50 -11.16
CA SER A 163 15.08 -3.71 -10.67
C SER A 163 16.62 -3.58 -10.66
N HIS A 164 17.20 -2.81 -11.61
CA HIS A 164 18.64 -2.59 -11.71
C HIS A 164 19.18 -1.61 -10.68
N SER A 165 18.58 -0.41 -10.62
CA SER A 165 19.09 0.66 -9.74
C SER A 165 18.53 0.61 -8.33
N LYS A 166 17.45 -0.16 -8.10
CA LYS A 166 16.69 -0.19 -6.85
C LYS A 166 16.15 1.19 -6.44
N ILE A 167 15.92 2.06 -7.43
CA ILE A 167 15.37 3.40 -7.26
C ILE A 167 13.89 3.37 -7.65
N ILE A 168 13.06 3.98 -6.80
CA ILE A 168 11.65 4.23 -7.10
C ILE A 168 11.56 5.57 -7.82
N GLN A 169 10.95 5.55 -9.01
CA GLN A 169 10.65 6.73 -9.82
C GLN A 169 9.15 6.99 -9.81
N LEU A 170 8.77 8.26 -9.82
CA LEU A 170 7.38 8.73 -9.85
C LEU A 170 6.93 9.00 -11.28
#